data_afe4d0a27e659a16165b6d8c942625d8
#
_entry.id   afe4d0a27e659a16165b6d8c942625d8
#
_cell.length_a   1.000
_cell.length_b   1.000
_cell.length_c   1.000
_cell.angle_alpha   90.00
_cell.angle_beta   90.00
_cell.angle_gamma   90.00
#
_symmetry.space_group_name_H-M   'P 1'
#
loop_
_entity.id
_entity.type
_entity.pdbx_description
1 polymer ?
#
loop_
_entity_poly.entity_id
_entity_poly.type
_entity_poly.pdbx_seq_one_letter_code
_entity_poly.pdbx_strand_id
1 'polypeptide(L)'
;MVTGKMMGCHNVKQVLLINVYGEDKPGVTNAVAEVLSRFEVTVLDIGQAVIHDQLNMGILVAVPEEGSVSEIKSEVLAVLQTLDMQGRFLVVPDESYQDWVGQQGKARHIVTLLARSIDASHLNAVTKVTADQGLNIDKIVRLSGRVPLEGTEQMGQACVEFSVRGNPKSAEALRSSLLELAGQHNIDVAYQEDTIFRRSRQLVVFDMDSTLIDAEVIDELAIEAGVGEEVAAITEAAMRGEIDFTQSFTQRLALLEGLNAEVLQTVADRLRLNEGAEYLIYSLKQLGYTTAIVSGGFTFFGQRLQTILGVDYVYANELEIVNGIVTGKVTGDIIDGQRKADLLRELAHQQGLSLDQVIAVGDGANDLPMISIAGLGIAFRAKPVVKASAKQSISNVGLDGILYLLGYSDKDINKLH
;
A
#
# COMPACT_ATOMS: atom_id res chain seq x y z
N MET A 1 35.05 -31.86 2.96
CA MET A 1 35.52 -31.29 4.23
C MET A 1 36.06 -29.89 3.94
N VAL A 2 35.26 -28.88 4.18
CA VAL A 2 35.68 -27.48 4.09
C VAL A 2 35.72 -26.99 5.52
N THR A 3 36.94 -26.88 6.06
CA THR A 3 37.20 -26.33 7.39
C THR A 3 36.96 -24.82 7.33
N GLY A 4 35.77 -24.38 7.74
CA GLY A 4 35.52 -22.98 8.03
C GLY A 4 36.37 -22.54 9.21
N LYS A 5 37.29 -21.61 8.95
CA LYS A 5 38.01 -20.88 9.99
C LYS A 5 36.97 -20.16 10.86
N MET A 6 36.77 -20.61 12.10
CA MET A 6 36.07 -19.81 13.12
C MET A 6 36.85 -18.49 13.27
N MET A 7 36.25 -17.39 12.90
CA MET A 7 36.68 -16.05 13.31
C MET A 7 36.72 -16.04 14.84
N GLY A 8 37.85 -15.68 15.43
CA GLY A 8 38.04 -15.65 16.86
C GLY A 8 36.98 -14.79 17.53
N CYS A 9 36.28 -15.34 18.51
CA CYS A 9 35.52 -14.58 19.49
C CYS A 9 36.54 -13.70 20.25
N HIS A 10 36.63 -12.42 19.86
CA HIS A 10 37.21 -11.44 20.77
C HIS A 10 36.25 -11.38 21.99
N ASN A 11 36.79 -11.58 23.17
CA ASN A 11 36.03 -11.40 24.41
C ASN A 11 35.51 -9.96 24.43
N VAL A 12 34.17 -9.79 24.30
CA VAL A 12 33.52 -8.47 24.35
C VAL A 12 33.37 -8.08 25.81
N LYS A 13 34.02 -6.96 26.20
CA LYS A 13 33.92 -6.49 27.59
C LYS A 13 32.71 -5.61 27.84
N GLN A 14 32.34 -4.75 26.86
CA GLN A 14 31.24 -3.82 27.01
C GLN A 14 30.57 -3.51 25.66
N VAL A 15 29.25 -3.30 25.67
CA VAL A 15 28.51 -2.79 24.52
C VAL A 15 28.24 -1.29 24.75
N LEU A 16 28.60 -0.47 23.76
CA LEU A 16 28.48 0.99 23.82
C LEU A 16 27.55 1.49 22.71
N LEU A 17 26.49 2.19 23.09
CA LEU A 17 25.65 2.94 22.17
C LEU A 17 26.14 4.39 22.10
N ILE A 18 26.44 4.85 20.90
CA ILE A 18 26.87 6.21 20.59
C ILE A 18 25.77 6.88 19.78
N ASN A 19 25.15 7.91 20.34
CA ASN A 19 24.19 8.73 19.60
C ASN A 19 24.85 10.06 19.25
N VAL A 20 24.81 10.42 17.95
CA VAL A 20 25.36 11.66 17.39
C VAL A 20 24.19 12.47 16.81
N TYR A 21 24.15 13.75 17.13
CA TYR A 21 23.09 14.64 16.62
C TYR A 21 23.62 16.06 16.43
N GLY A 22 23.05 16.75 15.43
CA GLY A 22 23.41 18.12 15.06
C GLY A 22 23.07 18.39 13.61
N GLU A 23 23.58 19.52 13.08
CA GLU A 23 23.37 19.88 11.68
C GLU A 23 24.02 18.87 10.73
N ASP A 24 23.27 18.43 9.71
CA ASP A 24 23.76 17.44 8.74
C ASP A 24 24.88 18.04 7.87
N LYS A 25 26.04 17.42 7.93
CA LYS A 25 27.25 17.86 7.20
C LYS A 25 27.94 16.65 6.57
N PRO A 26 28.50 16.79 5.36
CA PRO A 26 29.34 15.75 4.79
C PRO A 26 30.53 15.42 5.69
N GLY A 27 30.79 14.13 5.89
CA GLY A 27 31.95 13.67 6.62
C GLY A 27 31.72 13.32 8.09
N VAL A 28 30.58 13.60 8.71
CA VAL A 28 30.29 13.28 10.12
C VAL A 28 30.48 11.79 10.39
N THR A 29 29.83 10.93 9.60
CA THR A 29 29.95 9.47 9.75
C THR A 29 31.38 8.98 9.57
N ASN A 30 32.10 9.54 8.58
CA ASN A 30 33.51 9.20 8.34
C ASN A 30 34.39 9.56 9.53
N ALA A 31 34.24 10.75 10.08
CA ALA A 31 35.05 11.21 11.21
C ALA A 31 34.85 10.37 12.47
N VAL A 32 33.60 9.99 12.77
CA VAL A 32 33.29 9.06 13.87
C VAL A 32 33.85 7.68 13.61
N ALA A 33 33.66 7.13 12.40
CA ALA A 33 34.18 5.81 12.02
C ALA A 33 35.70 5.74 12.05
N GLU A 34 36.39 6.81 11.67
CA GLU A 34 37.85 6.92 11.74
C GLU A 34 38.37 6.81 13.19
N VAL A 35 37.70 7.50 14.13
CA VAL A 35 38.03 7.34 15.55
C VAL A 35 37.80 5.91 16.00
N LEU A 36 36.61 5.36 15.72
CA LEU A 36 36.27 3.99 16.15
C LEU A 36 37.17 2.94 15.58
N SER A 37 37.69 3.11 14.37
CA SER A 37 38.62 2.16 13.73
C SER A 37 39.94 2.01 14.47
N ARG A 38 40.40 3.05 15.19
CA ARG A 38 41.62 3.02 15.99
C ARG A 38 41.53 2.16 17.25
N PHE A 39 40.30 1.91 17.72
CA PHE A 39 40.00 1.10 18.90
C PHE A 39 39.58 -0.33 18.59
N GLU A 40 39.66 -0.76 17.33
CA GLU A 40 39.33 -2.11 16.87
C GLU A 40 37.94 -2.60 17.35
N VAL A 41 36.98 -1.67 17.52
CA VAL A 41 35.61 -2.00 17.93
C VAL A 41 34.86 -2.72 16.81
N THR A 42 33.97 -3.62 17.18
CA THR A 42 33.03 -4.26 16.24
C THR A 42 31.74 -3.48 16.20
N VAL A 43 31.30 -3.05 15.00
CA VAL A 43 29.99 -2.43 14.83
C VAL A 43 28.92 -3.51 14.88
N LEU A 44 27.99 -3.41 15.83
CA LEU A 44 26.88 -4.34 16.05
C LEU A 44 25.63 -3.88 15.33
N ASP A 45 25.38 -2.56 15.30
CA ASP A 45 24.27 -1.95 14.58
C ASP A 45 24.57 -0.48 14.28
N ILE A 46 23.91 0.06 13.24
CA ILE A 46 24.03 1.47 12.85
C ILE A 46 22.73 1.95 12.21
N GLY A 47 22.26 3.12 12.61
CA GLY A 47 21.12 3.77 12.02
C GLY A 47 21.32 5.28 11.94
N GLN A 48 20.85 5.89 10.83
CA GLN A 48 20.91 7.34 10.62
C GLN A 48 19.61 7.85 10.03
N ALA A 49 19.17 9.00 10.51
CA ALA A 49 18.04 9.75 9.95
C ALA A 49 18.38 11.23 9.87
N VAL A 50 17.92 11.89 8.80
CA VAL A 50 18.02 13.34 8.63
C VAL A 50 16.61 13.90 8.45
N ILE A 51 16.21 14.81 9.36
CA ILE A 51 14.94 15.53 9.30
C ILE A 51 15.25 17.01 9.16
N HIS A 52 14.81 17.61 8.06
CA HIS A 52 15.23 18.94 7.62
C HIS A 52 16.76 18.97 7.43
N ASP A 53 17.50 19.63 8.28
CA ASP A 53 18.95 19.72 8.31
C ASP A 53 19.56 19.09 9.58
N GLN A 54 18.76 18.35 10.36
CA GLN A 54 19.21 17.74 11.61
C GLN A 54 19.47 16.25 11.41
N LEU A 55 20.73 15.87 11.56
CA LEU A 55 21.19 14.49 11.58
C LEU A 55 20.99 13.89 12.98
N ASN A 56 20.46 12.66 13.01
CA ASN A 56 20.45 11.80 14.18
C ASN A 56 21.04 10.45 13.76
N MET A 57 22.15 10.04 14.37
CA MET A 57 22.82 8.79 14.10
C MET A 57 23.05 8.02 15.38
N GLY A 58 22.72 6.75 15.39
CA GLY A 58 23.04 5.81 16.45
C GLY A 58 24.02 4.76 15.95
N ILE A 59 25.08 4.51 16.68
CA ILE A 59 26.05 3.42 16.41
C ILE A 59 26.17 2.58 17.67
N LEU A 60 25.93 1.28 17.55
CA LEU A 60 26.11 0.30 18.61
C LEU A 60 27.38 -0.47 18.33
N VAL A 61 28.30 -0.45 19.26
CA VAL A 61 29.61 -1.11 19.10
C VAL A 61 29.92 -2.04 20.26
N ALA A 62 30.62 -3.15 19.94
CA ALA A 62 31.25 -4.00 20.93
C ALA A 62 32.68 -3.51 21.13
N VAL A 63 33.03 -3.15 22.36
CA VAL A 63 34.39 -2.73 22.78
C VAL A 63 35.16 -3.96 23.24
N PRO A 64 36.39 -4.21 22.73
CA PRO A 64 37.21 -5.35 23.16
C PRO A 64 37.66 -5.22 24.61
N GLU A 65 38.07 -6.30 25.25
CA GLU A 65 38.50 -6.31 26.66
C GLU A 65 39.65 -5.33 26.96
N GLU A 66 40.55 -5.16 26.01
CA GLU A 66 41.70 -4.24 26.11
C GLU A 66 41.33 -2.79 25.79
N GLY A 67 40.08 -2.54 25.31
CA GLY A 67 39.61 -1.23 24.92
C GLY A 67 39.08 -0.41 26.09
N SER A 68 39.25 0.91 26.02
CA SER A 68 38.76 1.86 27.02
C SER A 68 37.55 2.64 26.51
N VAL A 69 36.38 2.36 27.05
CA VAL A 69 35.15 3.14 26.76
C VAL A 69 35.33 4.64 27.04
N SER A 70 36.12 5.00 28.06
CA SER A 70 36.39 6.39 28.41
C SER A 70 37.24 7.10 27.37
N GLU A 71 38.23 6.40 26.77
CA GLU A 71 39.05 6.95 25.70
C GLU A 71 38.26 7.09 24.41
N ILE A 72 37.51 6.06 24.03
CA ILE A 72 36.60 6.13 22.86
C ILE A 72 35.64 7.36 23.00
N LYS A 73 35.01 7.50 24.16
CA LYS A 73 34.12 8.62 24.44
C LYS A 73 34.86 9.96 24.31
N SER A 74 36.05 10.09 24.86
CA SER A 74 36.84 11.33 24.82
C SER A 74 37.22 11.72 23.39
N GLU A 75 37.73 10.74 22.61
CA GLU A 75 38.16 11.02 21.23
C GLU A 75 36.97 11.27 20.27
N VAL A 76 35.87 10.53 20.42
CA VAL A 76 34.66 10.79 19.63
C VAL A 76 34.11 12.18 19.96
N LEU A 77 34.04 12.58 21.24
CA LEU A 77 33.59 13.91 21.63
C LEU A 77 34.49 15.01 21.07
N ALA A 78 35.83 14.80 21.09
CA ALA A 78 36.77 15.78 20.53
C ALA A 78 36.52 15.99 19.02
N VAL A 79 36.30 14.93 18.26
CA VAL A 79 35.99 15.02 16.83
C VAL A 79 34.62 15.67 16.61
N LEU A 80 33.60 15.31 17.37
CA LEU A 80 32.25 15.89 17.25
C LEU A 80 32.29 17.41 17.53
N GLN A 81 33.10 17.87 18.48
CA GLN A 81 33.28 19.31 18.74
C GLN A 81 33.84 20.05 17.54
N THR A 82 34.77 19.46 16.79
CA THR A 82 35.33 20.10 15.57
C THR A 82 34.30 20.24 14.46
N LEU A 83 33.23 19.41 14.49
CA LEU A 83 32.15 19.40 13.53
C LEU A 83 30.91 20.15 14.01
N ASP A 84 30.97 20.73 15.22
CA ASP A 84 29.81 21.37 15.90
C ASP A 84 28.62 20.40 16.08
N MET A 85 28.96 19.14 16.39
CA MET A 85 28.01 18.05 16.66
C MET A 85 27.99 17.71 18.15
N GLN A 86 26.92 17.09 18.57
CA GLN A 86 26.76 16.60 19.96
C GLN A 86 26.75 15.08 20.00
N GLY A 87 27.23 14.52 21.10
CA GLY A 87 27.29 13.08 21.31
C GLY A 87 26.77 12.65 22.67
N ARG A 88 25.95 11.59 22.72
CA ARG A 88 25.52 10.90 23.95
C ARG A 88 25.97 9.46 23.90
N PHE A 89 26.53 8.99 25.02
CA PHE A 89 27.08 7.65 25.15
C PHE A 89 26.35 6.89 26.25
N LEU A 90 25.99 5.65 25.95
CA LEU A 90 25.31 4.76 26.89
C LEU A 90 25.97 3.37 26.84
N VAL A 91 26.48 2.91 27.98
CA VAL A 91 26.89 1.51 28.12
C VAL A 91 25.64 0.66 28.22
N VAL A 92 25.49 -0.30 27.34
CA VAL A 92 24.35 -1.21 27.26
C VAL A 92 24.68 -2.45 28.11
N PRO A 93 23.88 -2.81 29.13
CA PRO A 93 24.07 -4.04 29.88
C PRO A 93 23.94 -5.27 28.99
N ASP A 94 24.74 -6.32 29.25
CA ASP A 94 24.75 -7.54 28.47
C ASP A 94 23.36 -8.19 28.38
N GLU A 95 22.64 -8.25 29.48
CA GLU A 95 21.27 -8.78 29.53
C GLU A 95 20.34 -8.01 28.58
N SER A 96 20.39 -6.67 28.63
CA SER A 96 19.60 -5.80 27.73
C SER A 96 19.96 -5.99 26.25
N TYR A 97 21.24 -6.18 25.95
CA TYR A 97 21.68 -6.48 24.59
C TYR A 97 21.19 -7.85 24.12
N GLN A 98 21.31 -8.90 24.96
CA GLN A 98 20.82 -10.24 24.60
C GLN A 98 19.30 -10.27 24.43
N ASP A 99 18.56 -9.56 25.26
CA ASP A 99 17.11 -9.41 25.10
C ASP A 99 16.76 -8.73 23.78
N TRP A 100 17.50 -7.68 23.41
CA TRP A 100 17.31 -7.00 22.13
C TRP A 100 17.62 -7.90 20.94
N VAL A 101 18.71 -8.67 20.99
CA VAL A 101 19.05 -9.67 19.96
C VAL A 101 17.99 -10.76 19.89
N GLY A 102 17.49 -11.25 21.03
CA GLY A 102 16.42 -12.26 21.09
C GLY A 102 15.08 -11.78 20.50
N GLN A 103 14.91 -10.47 20.30
CA GLN A 103 13.76 -9.93 19.60
C GLN A 103 13.88 -9.94 18.08
N GLN A 104 15.03 -10.32 17.53
CA GLN A 104 15.20 -10.53 16.10
C GLN A 104 14.35 -11.72 15.66
N GLY A 105 13.71 -11.59 14.48
CA GLY A 105 12.80 -12.63 13.95
C GLY A 105 11.35 -12.52 14.44
N LYS A 106 11.00 -11.57 15.30
CA LYS A 106 9.56 -11.25 15.54
C LYS A 106 8.91 -10.76 14.25
N ALA A 107 7.62 -11.07 14.13
CA ALA A 107 6.81 -10.62 12.99
C ALA A 107 6.91 -9.10 12.83
N ARG A 108 7.06 -8.68 11.58
CA ARG A 108 7.09 -7.26 11.20
C ARG A 108 5.86 -6.94 10.36
N HIS A 109 5.35 -5.76 10.58
CA HIS A 109 4.18 -5.27 9.86
C HIS A 109 4.40 -3.82 9.45
N ILE A 110 3.63 -3.41 8.48
CA ILE A 110 3.59 -2.03 8.00
C ILE A 110 2.20 -1.47 8.24
N VAL A 111 2.14 -0.33 8.92
CA VAL A 111 0.93 0.49 9.00
C VAL A 111 1.16 1.70 8.10
N THR A 112 0.30 1.88 7.12
CA THR A 112 0.36 3.01 6.19
C THR A 112 -0.81 3.93 6.43
N LEU A 113 -0.54 5.17 6.83
CA LEU A 113 -1.51 6.25 7.02
C LEU A 113 -1.54 7.10 5.77
N LEU A 114 -2.72 7.21 5.14
CA LEU A 114 -2.99 8.02 3.96
C LEU A 114 -4.07 9.05 4.27
N ALA A 115 -3.88 10.28 3.82
CA ALA A 115 -4.84 11.37 3.99
C ALA A 115 -4.59 12.48 2.97
N ARG A 116 -5.50 13.45 2.87
CA ARG A 116 -5.25 14.69 2.12
C ARG A 116 -4.21 15.56 2.82
N SER A 117 -4.22 15.56 4.14
CA SER A 117 -3.19 16.17 4.99
C SER A 117 -3.03 15.36 6.27
N ILE A 118 -1.85 15.32 6.83
CA ILE A 118 -1.57 14.60 8.08
C ILE A 118 -1.23 15.60 9.17
N ASP A 119 -1.96 15.53 10.26
CA ASP A 119 -1.71 16.29 11.48
C ASP A 119 -1.34 15.40 12.67
N ALA A 120 -1.10 16.02 13.83
CA ALA A 120 -0.70 15.31 15.04
C ALA A 120 -1.82 14.41 15.61
N SER A 121 -3.09 14.72 15.33
CA SER A 121 -4.22 13.90 15.82
C SER A 121 -4.26 12.57 15.08
N HIS A 122 -3.99 12.55 13.79
CA HIS A 122 -3.89 11.34 12.98
C HIS A 122 -2.75 10.42 13.47
N LEU A 123 -1.57 11.01 13.74
CA LEU A 123 -0.44 10.25 14.28
C LEU A 123 -0.76 9.68 15.64
N ASN A 124 -1.36 10.49 16.55
CA ASN A 124 -1.76 10.05 17.88
C ASN A 124 -2.74 8.88 17.83
N ALA A 125 -3.75 8.99 16.95
CA ALA A 125 -4.77 7.96 16.82
C ALA A 125 -4.18 6.62 16.34
N VAL A 126 -3.36 6.61 15.27
CA VAL A 126 -2.72 5.40 14.74
C VAL A 126 -1.74 4.80 15.75
N THR A 127 -0.90 5.62 16.36
CA THR A 127 0.10 5.13 17.33
C THR A 127 -0.53 4.59 18.61
N LYS A 128 -1.66 5.15 19.05
CA LYS A 128 -2.44 4.63 20.18
C LYS A 128 -2.97 3.23 19.89
N VAL A 129 -3.65 3.03 18.77
CA VAL A 129 -4.16 1.70 18.37
C VAL A 129 -3.02 0.68 18.29
N THR A 130 -1.89 1.07 17.71
CA THR A 130 -0.69 0.23 17.60
C THR A 130 -0.17 -0.18 18.99
N ALA A 131 -0.04 0.77 19.91
CA ALA A 131 0.43 0.53 21.28
C ALA A 131 -0.56 -0.33 22.10
N ASP A 132 -1.87 -0.08 21.99
CA ASP A 132 -2.91 -0.84 22.68
C ASP A 132 -2.88 -2.33 22.26
N GLN A 133 -2.47 -2.63 21.03
CA GLN A 133 -2.25 -3.99 20.53
C GLN A 133 -0.89 -4.59 20.91
N GLY A 134 -0.05 -3.85 21.63
CA GLY A 134 1.27 -4.32 22.09
C GLY A 134 2.33 -4.37 21.00
N LEU A 135 2.12 -3.65 19.89
CA LEU A 135 3.08 -3.51 18.82
C LEU A 135 4.06 -2.36 19.09
N ASN A 136 5.33 -2.58 18.79
CA ASN A 136 6.36 -1.54 18.90
C ASN A 136 6.61 -0.90 17.53
N ILE A 137 6.71 0.42 17.50
CA ILE A 137 7.05 1.16 16.28
C ILE A 137 8.58 1.28 16.23
N ASP A 138 9.19 0.67 15.23
CA ASP A 138 10.64 0.68 15.04
C ASP A 138 11.09 1.83 14.13
N LYS A 139 10.25 2.23 13.15
CA LYS A 139 10.57 3.26 12.17
C LYS A 139 9.31 3.99 11.72
N ILE A 140 9.42 5.29 11.50
CA ILE A 140 8.38 6.13 10.89
C ILE A 140 9.01 6.85 9.72
N VAL A 141 8.39 6.78 8.53
CA VAL A 141 8.87 7.43 7.32
C VAL A 141 7.71 8.12 6.61
N ARG A 142 7.89 9.38 6.23
CA ARG A 142 7.01 10.05 5.29
C ARG A 142 7.36 9.62 3.86
N LEU A 143 6.41 9.02 3.15
CA LEU A 143 6.57 8.60 1.76
C LEU A 143 6.16 9.70 0.78
N SER A 144 5.17 10.53 1.14
CA SER A 144 4.76 11.67 0.32
C SER A 144 5.78 12.81 0.36
N GLY A 145 5.79 13.63 -0.68
CA GLY A 145 6.65 14.78 -0.82
C GLY A 145 6.53 15.77 0.35
N ARG A 146 7.50 16.66 0.44
CA ARG A 146 7.48 17.77 1.41
C ARG A 146 6.51 18.83 0.94
N VAL A 147 5.77 19.41 1.88
CA VAL A 147 4.75 20.41 1.59
C VAL A 147 5.34 21.80 1.80
N PRO A 148 5.26 22.72 0.80
CA PRO A 148 5.57 24.12 1.00
C PRO A 148 4.63 24.75 2.05
N LEU A 149 5.11 25.72 2.81
CA LEU A 149 4.27 26.44 3.78
C LEU A 149 3.27 27.39 3.09
N GLU A 150 3.61 27.84 1.88
CA GLU A 150 2.75 28.68 1.05
C GLU A 150 2.21 27.87 -0.13
N GLY A 151 0.94 28.03 -0.51
CA GLY A 151 0.34 27.36 -1.67
C GLY A 151 -0.30 25.99 -1.33
N THR A 152 -0.86 25.83 -0.15
CA THR A 152 -1.48 24.58 0.35
C THR A 152 -2.73 24.10 -0.41
N GLU A 153 -3.21 24.84 -1.40
CA GLU A 153 -4.44 24.51 -2.14
C GLU A 153 -4.32 23.33 -3.10
N GLN A 154 -3.11 22.77 -3.32
CA GLN A 154 -2.87 21.62 -4.20
C GLN A 154 -2.22 20.43 -3.48
N MET A 155 -2.58 20.17 -2.24
CA MET A 155 -2.13 18.95 -1.56
C MET A 155 -2.90 17.75 -2.08
N GLY A 156 -2.28 16.98 -2.99
CA GLY A 156 -2.87 15.76 -3.53
C GLY A 156 -3.09 14.70 -2.46
N GLN A 157 -2.00 14.20 -1.88
CA GLN A 157 -2.02 13.12 -0.89
C GLN A 157 -0.84 13.24 0.08
N ALA A 158 -1.05 12.83 1.32
CA ALA A 158 -0.02 12.72 2.33
C ALA A 158 0.05 11.28 2.83
N CYS A 159 1.26 10.74 2.95
CA CYS A 159 1.49 9.37 3.40
C CYS A 159 2.60 9.29 4.44
N VAL A 160 2.32 8.57 5.52
CA VAL A 160 3.31 8.17 6.54
C VAL A 160 3.23 6.67 6.74
N GLU A 161 4.37 6.03 6.68
CA GLU A 161 4.55 4.59 6.91
C GLU A 161 5.19 4.35 8.27
N PHE A 162 4.62 3.43 9.04
CA PHE A 162 5.14 2.94 10.31
C PHE A 162 5.58 1.49 10.13
N SER A 163 6.85 1.20 10.37
CA SER A 163 7.33 -0.17 10.53
C SER A 163 7.11 -0.58 11.98
N VAL A 164 6.30 -1.59 12.20
CA VAL A 164 5.94 -2.08 13.53
C VAL A 164 6.36 -3.52 13.73
N ARG A 165 6.71 -3.88 14.96
CA ARG A 165 7.20 -5.20 15.34
C ARG A 165 6.37 -5.80 16.46
N GLY A 166 6.16 -7.11 16.38
CA GLY A 166 5.44 -7.90 17.36
C GLY A 166 4.20 -8.57 16.78
N ASN A 167 3.53 -9.37 17.58
CA ASN A 167 2.25 -9.96 17.24
C ASN A 167 1.13 -9.15 17.90
N PRO A 168 0.13 -8.68 17.18
CA PRO A 168 -0.99 -7.99 17.77
C PRO A 168 -1.74 -8.94 18.74
N LYS A 169 -2.28 -8.41 19.83
CA LYS A 169 -3.11 -9.19 20.77
C LYS A 169 -4.28 -9.86 20.07
N SER A 170 -4.87 -9.18 19.09
CA SER A 170 -5.90 -9.68 18.19
C SER A 170 -5.79 -8.97 16.85
N ALA A 171 -5.54 -9.73 15.78
CA ALA A 171 -5.49 -9.18 14.42
C ALA A 171 -6.85 -8.62 13.96
N GLU A 172 -7.95 -9.25 14.39
CA GLU A 172 -9.31 -8.79 14.10
C GLU A 172 -9.62 -7.47 14.83
N ALA A 173 -9.32 -7.39 16.14
CA ALA A 173 -9.51 -6.17 16.92
C ALA A 173 -8.64 -5.01 16.40
N LEU A 174 -7.39 -5.28 16.00
CA LEU A 174 -6.53 -4.29 15.36
C LEU A 174 -7.16 -3.73 14.09
N ARG A 175 -7.61 -4.62 13.20
CA ARG A 175 -8.27 -4.22 11.93
C ARG A 175 -9.52 -3.39 12.19
N SER A 176 -10.40 -3.84 13.09
CA SER A 176 -11.64 -3.13 13.43
C SER A 176 -11.34 -1.74 13.99
N SER A 177 -10.36 -1.63 14.89
CA SER A 177 -9.95 -0.33 15.45
C SER A 177 -9.36 0.61 14.40
N LEU A 178 -8.55 0.09 13.45
CA LEU A 178 -7.99 0.91 12.37
C LEU A 178 -9.08 1.36 11.40
N LEU A 179 -10.08 0.52 11.10
CA LEU A 179 -11.20 0.88 10.24
C LEU A 179 -12.11 1.93 10.89
N GLU A 180 -12.40 1.80 12.18
CA GLU A 180 -13.18 2.77 12.95
C GLU A 180 -12.47 4.12 13.00
N LEU A 181 -11.18 4.12 13.31
CA LEU A 181 -10.33 5.30 13.33
C LEU A 181 -10.29 6.00 11.96
N ALA A 182 -10.18 5.23 10.88
CA ALA A 182 -10.19 5.75 9.51
C ALA A 182 -11.47 6.54 9.24
N GLY A 183 -12.63 6.00 9.65
CA GLY A 183 -13.92 6.67 9.52
C GLY A 183 -14.06 7.93 10.38
N GLN A 184 -13.54 7.90 11.62
CA GLN A 184 -13.63 9.03 12.55
C GLN A 184 -12.77 10.23 12.13
N HIS A 185 -11.63 9.98 11.48
CA HIS A 185 -10.65 11.00 11.14
C HIS A 185 -10.61 11.36 9.64
N ASN A 186 -11.47 10.75 8.80
CA ASN A 186 -11.44 10.89 7.34
C ASN A 186 -10.06 10.61 6.74
N ILE A 187 -9.44 9.53 7.17
CA ILE A 187 -8.15 9.04 6.69
C ILE A 187 -8.27 7.60 6.21
N ASP A 188 -7.28 7.13 5.50
CA ASP A 188 -7.15 5.72 5.15
C ASP A 188 -5.98 5.10 5.91
N VAL A 189 -6.18 3.92 6.47
CA VAL A 189 -5.13 3.21 7.21
C VAL A 189 -5.07 1.78 6.72
N ALA A 190 -3.92 1.39 6.21
CA ALA A 190 -3.64 0.02 5.77
C ALA A 190 -2.69 -0.68 6.75
N TYR A 191 -2.95 -1.96 7.02
CA TYR A 191 -2.10 -2.82 7.83
C TYR A 191 -1.72 -4.07 7.06
N GLN A 192 -0.42 -4.27 6.84
CA GLN A 192 0.11 -5.39 6.07
C GLN A 192 1.25 -6.09 6.83
N GLU A 193 1.42 -7.38 6.61
CA GLU A 193 2.66 -8.07 7.01
C GLU A 193 3.82 -7.60 6.11
N ASP A 194 4.98 -7.34 6.70
CA ASP A 194 6.21 -6.98 5.97
C ASP A 194 6.90 -8.23 5.46
N THR A 195 6.31 -8.85 4.44
CA THR A 195 6.85 -10.03 3.77
C THR A 195 7.70 -9.64 2.55
N ILE A 196 8.49 -10.60 2.06
CA ILE A 196 9.25 -10.43 0.81
C ILE A 196 8.33 -10.12 -0.38
N PHE A 197 7.08 -10.63 -0.36
CA PHE A 197 6.10 -10.44 -1.43
C PHE A 197 5.57 -9.01 -1.50
N ARG A 198 5.62 -8.23 -0.41
CA ARG A 198 5.19 -6.82 -0.44
C ARG A 198 5.89 -6.02 -1.54
N ARG A 199 7.18 -6.30 -1.77
CA ARG A 199 8.03 -5.60 -2.76
C ARG A 199 8.20 -6.35 -4.08
N SER A 200 7.61 -7.53 -4.22
CA SER A 200 7.72 -8.37 -5.42
C SER A 200 6.37 -8.65 -6.08
N ARG A 201 5.36 -7.83 -5.81
CA ARG A 201 4.10 -7.88 -6.52
C ARG A 201 4.31 -7.45 -7.96
N GLN A 202 3.61 -8.11 -8.89
CA GLN A 202 3.83 -7.91 -10.32
C GLN A 202 2.54 -7.89 -11.16
N LEU A 203 1.40 -8.32 -10.61
CA LEU A 203 0.11 -8.30 -11.28
C LEU A 203 -0.88 -7.45 -10.49
N VAL A 204 -1.58 -6.55 -11.16
CA VAL A 204 -2.67 -5.76 -10.58
C VAL A 204 -3.93 -6.00 -11.39
N VAL A 205 -4.99 -6.44 -10.72
CA VAL A 205 -6.31 -6.70 -11.29
C VAL A 205 -7.29 -5.68 -10.72
N PHE A 206 -7.92 -4.93 -11.60
CA PHE A 206 -8.89 -3.89 -11.25
C PHE A 206 -10.30 -4.32 -11.67
N ASP A 207 -11.30 -4.01 -10.87
CA ASP A 207 -12.63 -3.83 -11.39
C ASP A 207 -12.69 -2.53 -12.21
N MET A 208 -13.71 -2.39 -13.03
CA MET A 208 -13.92 -1.23 -13.91
C MET A 208 -14.88 -0.23 -13.28
N ASP A 209 -16.13 -0.65 -13.14
CA ASP A 209 -17.23 0.20 -12.69
C ASP A 209 -17.02 0.61 -11.24
N SER A 210 -17.25 1.88 -10.93
CA SER A 210 -17.03 2.48 -9.60
C SER A 210 -15.60 2.33 -9.04
N THR A 211 -14.69 1.65 -9.77
CA THR A 211 -13.28 1.46 -9.40
C THR A 211 -12.34 2.27 -10.31
N LEU A 212 -12.19 1.93 -11.60
CA LEU A 212 -11.40 2.74 -12.54
C LEU A 212 -12.16 3.94 -13.08
N ILE A 213 -13.47 3.81 -13.24
CA ILE A 213 -14.38 4.89 -13.65
C ILE A 213 -15.35 5.23 -12.52
N ASP A 214 -15.78 6.50 -12.47
CA ASP A 214 -16.70 7.03 -11.47
C ASP A 214 -18.17 6.86 -11.95
N ALA A 215 -18.53 5.65 -12.38
CA ALA A 215 -19.87 5.33 -12.86
C ALA A 215 -20.08 3.80 -12.94
N GLU A 216 -21.35 3.39 -12.95
CA GLU A 216 -21.82 2.06 -13.33
C GLU A 216 -22.30 2.12 -14.79
N VAL A 217 -21.64 1.45 -15.73
CA VAL A 217 -21.97 1.56 -17.16
C VAL A 217 -23.37 1.07 -17.48
N ILE A 218 -23.88 0.08 -16.77
CA ILE A 218 -25.24 -0.43 -16.97
C ILE A 218 -26.30 0.61 -16.59
N ASP A 219 -26.05 1.41 -15.53
CA ASP A 219 -26.95 2.47 -15.08
C ASP A 219 -26.93 3.62 -16.08
N GLU A 220 -25.76 3.99 -16.61
CA GLU A 220 -25.62 5.00 -17.65
C GLU A 220 -26.36 4.62 -18.94
N LEU A 221 -26.29 3.34 -19.35
CA LEU A 221 -27.04 2.82 -20.49
C LEU A 221 -28.56 2.79 -20.20
N ALA A 222 -28.95 2.50 -19.00
CA ALA A 222 -30.36 2.52 -18.58
C ALA A 222 -30.97 3.91 -18.64
N ILE A 223 -30.21 4.94 -18.30
CA ILE A 223 -30.64 6.35 -18.46
C ILE A 223 -30.91 6.65 -19.93
N GLU A 224 -30.02 6.28 -20.82
CA GLU A 224 -30.21 6.47 -22.27
C GLU A 224 -31.37 5.65 -22.85
N ALA A 225 -31.63 4.47 -22.28
CA ALA A 225 -32.77 3.64 -22.66
C ALA A 225 -34.11 4.15 -22.05
N GLY A 226 -34.06 5.09 -21.14
CA GLY A 226 -35.27 5.60 -20.42
C GLY A 226 -35.82 4.64 -19.38
N VAL A 227 -35.03 3.69 -18.90
CA VAL A 227 -35.38 2.64 -17.90
C VAL A 227 -34.57 2.73 -16.62
N GLY A 228 -34.03 3.90 -16.31
CA GLY A 228 -33.15 4.12 -15.16
C GLY A 228 -33.78 3.80 -13.80
N GLU A 229 -35.07 4.13 -13.63
CA GLU A 229 -35.81 3.87 -12.37
C GLU A 229 -36.02 2.37 -12.15
N GLU A 230 -36.33 1.62 -13.21
CA GLU A 230 -36.53 0.17 -13.16
C GLU A 230 -35.20 -0.54 -12.85
N VAL A 231 -34.11 -0.11 -13.46
CA VAL A 231 -32.76 -0.65 -13.21
C VAL A 231 -32.33 -0.35 -11.77
N ALA A 232 -32.58 0.86 -11.27
CA ALA A 232 -32.28 1.23 -9.88
C ALA A 232 -33.05 0.35 -8.87
N ALA A 233 -34.34 0.06 -9.13
CA ALA A 233 -35.14 -0.80 -8.28
C ALA A 233 -34.59 -2.24 -8.19
N ILE A 234 -34.11 -2.78 -9.31
CA ILE A 234 -33.46 -4.11 -9.36
C ILE A 234 -32.14 -4.09 -8.58
N THR A 235 -31.35 -3.04 -8.75
CA THR A 235 -30.09 -2.85 -8.01
C THR A 235 -30.33 -2.81 -6.50
N GLU A 236 -31.35 -2.08 -6.04
CA GLU A 236 -31.74 -2.04 -4.63
C GLU A 236 -32.18 -3.41 -4.09
N ALA A 237 -32.94 -4.19 -4.87
CA ALA A 237 -33.36 -5.53 -4.50
C ALA A 237 -32.14 -6.47 -4.32
N ALA A 238 -31.15 -6.39 -5.21
CA ALA A 238 -29.90 -7.10 -5.09
C ALA A 238 -29.10 -6.69 -3.83
N MET A 239 -29.06 -5.37 -3.54
CA MET A 239 -28.39 -4.84 -2.35
C MET A 239 -29.04 -5.28 -1.04
N ARG A 240 -30.36 -5.51 -1.04
CA ARG A 240 -31.08 -6.10 0.10
C ARG A 240 -30.91 -7.63 0.18
N GLY A 241 -30.24 -8.26 -0.79
CA GLY A 241 -30.05 -9.72 -0.85
C GLY A 241 -31.29 -10.50 -1.28
N GLU A 242 -32.29 -9.85 -1.90
CA GLU A 242 -33.51 -10.48 -2.41
C GLU A 242 -33.26 -11.29 -3.69
N ILE A 243 -32.27 -10.87 -4.48
CA ILE A 243 -31.79 -11.52 -5.69
C ILE A 243 -30.27 -11.55 -5.71
N ASP A 244 -29.69 -12.55 -6.37
CA ASP A 244 -28.24 -12.66 -6.52
C ASP A 244 -27.70 -11.75 -7.65
N PHE A 245 -26.36 -11.66 -7.76
CA PHE A 245 -25.70 -10.84 -8.76
C PHE A 245 -26.12 -11.20 -10.19
N THR A 246 -26.11 -12.48 -10.54
CA THR A 246 -26.43 -12.95 -11.89
C THR A 246 -27.89 -12.68 -12.26
N GLN A 247 -28.79 -12.89 -11.32
CA GLN A 247 -30.22 -12.56 -11.49
C GLN A 247 -30.41 -11.05 -11.69
N SER A 248 -29.78 -10.23 -10.84
CA SER A 248 -29.83 -8.77 -10.95
C SER A 248 -29.25 -8.27 -12.28
N PHE A 249 -28.07 -8.77 -12.65
CA PHE A 249 -27.41 -8.42 -13.91
C PHE A 249 -28.30 -8.76 -15.11
N THR A 250 -28.83 -9.99 -15.17
CA THR A 250 -29.68 -10.46 -16.27
C THR A 250 -30.97 -9.65 -16.39
N GLN A 251 -31.62 -9.31 -15.27
CA GLN A 251 -32.85 -8.51 -15.27
C GLN A 251 -32.57 -7.06 -15.74
N ARG A 252 -31.51 -6.43 -15.26
CA ARG A 252 -31.12 -5.07 -15.67
C ARG A 252 -30.75 -5.03 -17.16
N LEU A 253 -30.01 -6.05 -17.61
CA LEU A 253 -29.59 -6.16 -18.99
C LEU A 253 -30.77 -6.34 -19.97
N ALA A 254 -31.78 -7.15 -19.58
CA ALA A 254 -32.97 -7.35 -20.38
C ALA A 254 -33.76 -6.04 -20.64
N LEU A 255 -33.70 -5.08 -19.71
CA LEU A 255 -34.32 -3.76 -19.89
C LEU A 255 -33.64 -2.89 -20.95
N LEU A 256 -32.40 -3.24 -21.36
CA LEU A 256 -31.69 -2.55 -22.44
C LEU A 256 -31.99 -3.10 -23.84
N GLU A 257 -32.88 -4.10 -23.96
CA GLU A 257 -33.30 -4.63 -25.26
C GLU A 257 -33.89 -3.52 -26.14
N GLY A 258 -33.44 -3.43 -27.38
CA GLY A 258 -33.89 -2.40 -28.31
C GLY A 258 -33.05 -1.12 -28.33
N LEU A 259 -32.08 -0.97 -27.43
CA LEU A 259 -31.18 0.19 -27.40
C LEU A 259 -30.28 0.21 -28.64
N ASN A 260 -30.14 1.36 -29.29
CA ASN A 260 -29.19 1.52 -30.40
C ASN A 260 -27.76 1.45 -29.90
N ALA A 261 -26.92 0.62 -30.52
CA ALA A 261 -25.53 0.42 -30.13
C ALA A 261 -24.65 1.69 -30.21
N GLU A 262 -25.04 2.71 -30.99
CA GLU A 262 -24.34 4.00 -31.04
C GLU A 262 -24.33 4.71 -29.67
N VAL A 263 -25.30 4.40 -28.83
CA VAL A 263 -25.38 4.95 -27.46
C VAL A 263 -24.19 4.53 -26.61
N LEU A 264 -23.59 3.36 -26.87
CA LEU A 264 -22.37 2.92 -26.16
C LEU A 264 -21.25 3.95 -26.28
N GLN A 265 -21.07 4.52 -27.49
CA GLN A 265 -20.05 5.56 -27.71
C GLN A 265 -20.43 6.86 -26.97
N THR A 266 -21.68 7.24 -26.99
CA THR A 266 -22.17 8.44 -26.29
C THR A 266 -21.91 8.35 -24.79
N VAL A 267 -22.22 7.19 -24.21
CA VAL A 267 -21.93 6.93 -22.77
C VAL A 267 -20.43 6.94 -22.53
N ALA A 268 -19.64 6.24 -23.36
CA ALA A 268 -18.18 6.15 -23.19
C ALA A 268 -17.49 7.53 -23.24
N ASP A 269 -18.00 8.49 -24.02
CA ASP A 269 -17.41 9.82 -24.14
C ASP A 269 -17.64 10.72 -22.91
N ARG A 270 -18.61 10.40 -22.08
CA ARG A 270 -18.89 11.14 -20.83
C ARG A 270 -18.33 10.48 -19.58
N LEU A 271 -17.89 9.21 -19.65
CA LEU A 271 -17.31 8.51 -18.52
C LEU A 271 -16.03 9.22 -18.04
N ARG A 272 -15.90 9.33 -16.73
CA ARG A 272 -14.74 9.92 -16.07
C ARG A 272 -13.95 8.86 -15.35
N LEU A 273 -12.63 8.95 -15.44
CA LEU A 273 -11.75 8.14 -14.63
C LEU A 273 -11.84 8.56 -13.16
N ASN A 274 -11.75 7.58 -12.26
CA ASN A 274 -11.57 7.87 -10.85
C ASN A 274 -10.22 8.55 -10.62
N GLU A 275 -10.17 9.37 -9.57
CA GLU A 275 -9.00 10.12 -9.17
C GLU A 275 -7.79 9.20 -9.04
N GLY A 276 -6.68 9.58 -9.67
CA GLY A 276 -5.40 8.86 -9.61
C GLY A 276 -5.32 7.61 -10.50
N ALA A 277 -6.38 7.21 -11.23
CA ALA A 277 -6.39 6.00 -12.05
C ALA A 277 -5.31 6.03 -13.16
N GLU A 278 -5.25 7.10 -13.92
CA GLU A 278 -4.28 7.28 -15.01
C GLU A 278 -2.85 7.28 -14.46
N TYR A 279 -2.61 8.07 -13.42
CA TYR A 279 -1.30 8.16 -12.77
C TYR A 279 -0.85 6.82 -12.19
N LEU A 280 -1.74 6.09 -11.52
CA LEU A 280 -1.45 4.76 -10.98
C LEU A 280 -1.06 3.78 -12.07
N ILE A 281 -1.90 3.63 -13.10
CA ILE A 281 -1.65 2.64 -14.16
C ILE A 281 -0.37 2.97 -14.94
N TYR A 282 -0.15 4.25 -15.28
CA TYR A 282 1.10 4.67 -15.90
C TYR A 282 2.31 4.29 -15.03
N SER A 283 2.30 4.63 -13.74
CA SER A 283 3.40 4.31 -12.82
C SER A 283 3.63 2.80 -12.69
N LEU A 284 2.56 2.01 -12.55
CA LEU A 284 2.65 0.55 -12.50
C LEU A 284 3.29 -0.03 -13.75
N LYS A 285 2.93 0.47 -14.93
CA LYS A 285 3.52 0.05 -16.20
C LYS A 285 5.01 0.36 -16.29
N GLN A 286 5.43 1.57 -15.87
CA GLN A 286 6.84 1.94 -15.82
C GLN A 286 7.64 1.07 -14.83
N LEU A 287 7.00 0.63 -13.75
CA LEU A 287 7.58 -0.28 -12.76
C LEU A 287 7.57 -1.75 -13.20
N GLY A 288 7.05 -2.06 -14.41
CA GLY A 288 7.04 -3.41 -14.97
C GLY A 288 5.90 -4.30 -14.46
N TYR A 289 4.86 -3.73 -13.87
CA TYR A 289 3.67 -4.50 -13.48
C TYR A 289 2.83 -4.87 -14.70
N THR A 290 2.27 -6.07 -14.67
CA THR A 290 1.17 -6.46 -15.55
C THR A 290 -0.14 -5.93 -14.96
N THR A 291 -0.99 -5.35 -15.79
CA THR A 291 -2.26 -4.73 -15.38
C THR A 291 -3.43 -5.39 -16.10
N ALA A 292 -4.52 -5.63 -15.38
CA ALA A 292 -5.72 -6.26 -15.94
C ALA A 292 -7.00 -5.58 -15.44
N ILE A 293 -8.00 -5.48 -16.31
CA ILE A 293 -9.38 -5.17 -15.94
C ILE A 293 -10.17 -6.48 -15.94
N VAL A 294 -10.88 -6.76 -14.85
CA VAL A 294 -11.79 -7.91 -14.71
C VAL A 294 -13.11 -7.40 -14.15
N SER A 295 -14.10 -7.24 -15.03
CA SER A 295 -15.33 -6.51 -14.72
C SER A 295 -16.60 -7.30 -15.05
N GLY A 296 -17.64 -7.09 -14.22
CA GLY A 296 -19.01 -7.47 -14.53
C GLY A 296 -19.71 -6.54 -15.55
N GLY A 297 -19.06 -5.43 -15.94
CA GLY A 297 -19.52 -4.52 -17.00
C GLY A 297 -19.26 -5.07 -18.40
N PHE A 298 -19.18 -4.20 -19.41
CA PHE A 298 -19.13 -4.62 -20.81
C PHE A 298 -17.76 -4.40 -21.47
N THR A 299 -17.40 -5.33 -22.35
CA THR A 299 -16.14 -5.37 -23.09
C THR A 299 -15.86 -4.09 -23.85
N PHE A 300 -16.88 -3.47 -24.43
CA PHE A 300 -16.76 -2.19 -25.16
C PHE A 300 -16.07 -1.10 -24.33
N PHE A 301 -16.51 -0.94 -23.08
CA PHE A 301 -15.94 0.08 -22.18
C PHE A 301 -14.57 -0.34 -21.66
N GLY A 302 -14.38 -1.62 -21.36
CA GLY A 302 -13.09 -2.16 -20.93
C GLY A 302 -12.00 -1.97 -22.01
N GLN A 303 -12.30 -2.22 -23.29
CA GLN A 303 -11.38 -2.01 -24.42
C GLN A 303 -11.06 -0.53 -24.63
N ARG A 304 -12.05 0.35 -24.42
CA ARG A 304 -11.79 1.79 -24.46
C ARG A 304 -10.82 2.20 -23.35
N LEU A 305 -11.02 1.73 -22.11
CA LEU A 305 -10.09 1.98 -21.02
C LEU A 305 -8.71 1.37 -21.29
N GLN A 306 -8.65 0.19 -21.87
CA GLN A 306 -7.39 -0.42 -22.32
C GLN A 306 -6.62 0.51 -23.25
N THR A 307 -7.32 1.11 -24.22
CA THR A 307 -6.71 2.04 -25.17
C THR A 307 -6.22 3.33 -24.48
N ILE A 308 -6.99 3.87 -23.53
CA ILE A 308 -6.67 5.12 -22.84
C ILE A 308 -5.55 4.93 -21.82
N LEU A 309 -5.63 3.87 -21.02
CA LEU A 309 -4.75 3.64 -19.86
C LEU A 309 -3.56 2.71 -20.19
N GLY A 310 -3.59 1.99 -21.29
CA GLY A 310 -2.54 1.03 -21.65
C GLY A 310 -2.56 -0.25 -20.83
N VAL A 311 -3.72 -0.66 -20.30
CA VAL A 311 -3.89 -1.91 -19.55
C VAL A 311 -3.61 -3.12 -20.44
N ASP A 312 -2.96 -4.17 -19.90
CA ASP A 312 -2.51 -5.32 -20.69
C ASP A 312 -3.66 -6.28 -21.03
N TYR A 313 -4.56 -6.54 -20.08
CA TYR A 313 -5.65 -7.52 -20.24
C TYR A 313 -7.00 -6.92 -19.88
N VAL A 314 -8.05 -7.33 -20.60
CA VAL A 314 -9.43 -6.95 -20.32
C VAL A 314 -10.31 -8.20 -20.41
N TYR A 315 -11.05 -8.44 -19.35
CA TYR A 315 -12.09 -9.47 -19.24
C TYR A 315 -13.38 -8.80 -18.74
N ALA A 316 -14.39 -8.78 -19.59
CA ALA A 316 -15.70 -8.20 -19.29
C ALA A 316 -16.77 -8.93 -20.10
N ASN A 317 -18.05 -8.69 -19.79
CA ASN A 317 -19.16 -9.33 -20.51
C ASN A 317 -19.31 -8.78 -21.93
N GLU A 318 -19.44 -9.65 -22.90
CA GLU A 318 -19.64 -9.27 -24.29
C GLU A 318 -21.14 -8.99 -24.52
N LEU A 319 -21.48 -7.71 -24.73
CA LEU A 319 -22.86 -7.31 -25.01
C LEU A 319 -23.29 -7.81 -26.39
N GLU A 320 -24.39 -8.58 -26.45
CA GLU A 320 -24.91 -9.07 -27.72
C GLU A 320 -25.61 -7.96 -28.49
N ILE A 321 -25.11 -7.68 -29.71
CA ILE A 321 -25.62 -6.65 -30.61
C ILE A 321 -25.96 -7.28 -31.95
N VAL A 322 -27.20 -7.17 -32.38
CA VAL A 322 -27.67 -7.68 -33.67
C VAL A 322 -28.18 -6.52 -34.52
N ASN A 323 -27.64 -6.34 -35.71
CA ASN A 323 -27.99 -5.26 -36.63
C ASN A 323 -27.92 -3.84 -35.99
N GLY A 324 -26.95 -3.61 -35.11
CA GLY A 324 -26.78 -2.32 -34.43
C GLY A 324 -27.73 -2.09 -33.24
N ILE A 325 -28.46 -3.11 -32.80
CA ILE A 325 -29.41 -3.05 -31.69
C ILE A 325 -28.97 -4.03 -30.60
N VAL A 326 -28.97 -3.56 -29.36
CA VAL A 326 -28.73 -4.35 -28.15
C VAL A 326 -29.89 -5.34 -27.96
N THR A 327 -29.56 -6.62 -27.73
CA THR A 327 -30.58 -7.68 -27.57
C THR A 327 -31.05 -7.87 -26.12
N GLY A 328 -30.45 -7.17 -25.18
CA GLY A 328 -30.69 -7.40 -23.74
C GLY A 328 -30.01 -8.65 -23.21
N LYS A 329 -28.98 -9.16 -23.89
CA LYS A 329 -28.23 -10.36 -23.52
C LYS A 329 -26.71 -10.16 -23.67
N VAL A 330 -25.94 -11.04 -23.07
CA VAL A 330 -24.49 -11.16 -23.28
C VAL A 330 -24.17 -12.47 -24.00
N THR A 331 -23.05 -12.49 -24.70
CA THR A 331 -22.49 -13.67 -25.33
C THR A 331 -21.56 -14.37 -24.34
N GLY A 332 -21.76 -15.66 -24.13
CA GLY A 332 -20.94 -16.47 -23.20
C GLY A 332 -21.39 -16.38 -21.74
N ASP A 333 -20.50 -16.80 -20.83
CA ASP A 333 -20.76 -16.86 -19.41
C ASP A 333 -20.63 -15.47 -18.75
N ILE A 334 -21.54 -15.18 -17.82
CA ILE A 334 -21.52 -13.93 -17.06
C ILE A 334 -20.31 -13.91 -16.11
N ILE A 335 -19.57 -12.83 -16.13
CA ILE A 335 -18.48 -12.59 -15.19
C ILE A 335 -19.05 -12.10 -13.85
N ASP A 336 -19.29 -13.06 -12.97
CA ASP A 336 -19.68 -12.85 -11.58
C ASP A 336 -18.46 -12.78 -10.65
N GLY A 337 -18.71 -12.71 -9.34
CA GLY A 337 -17.64 -12.63 -8.34
C GLY A 337 -16.72 -13.88 -8.33
N GLN A 338 -17.27 -15.08 -8.53
CA GLN A 338 -16.45 -16.28 -8.59
C GLN A 338 -15.61 -16.31 -9.86
N ARG A 339 -16.18 -15.92 -10.99
CA ARG A 339 -15.45 -15.86 -12.26
C ARG A 339 -14.34 -14.79 -12.21
N LYS A 340 -14.55 -13.65 -11.52
CA LYS A 340 -13.48 -12.67 -11.27
C LYS A 340 -12.29 -13.29 -10.53
N ALA A 341 -12.56 -14.08 -9.47
CA ALA A 341 -11.52 -14.76 -8.72
C ALA A 341 -10.78 -15.81 -9.56
N ASP A 342 -11.51 -16.55 -10.41
CA ASP A 342 -10.93 -17.57 -11.29
C ASP A 342 -10.05 -16.93 -12.36
N LEU A 343 -10.49 -15.85 -13.00
CA LEU A 343 -9.70 -15.06 -13.96
C LEU A 343 -8.42 -14.52 -13.33
N LEU A 344 -8.48 -14.04 -12.09
CA LEU A 344 -7.30 -13.61 -11.36
C LEU A 344 -6.30 -14.76 -11.16
N ARG A 345 -6.78 -15.97 -10.78
CA ARG A 345 -5.92 -17.16 -10.65
C ARG A 345 -5.31 -17.58 -11.99
N GLU A 346 -6.11 -17.58 -13.06
CA GLU A 346 -5.67 -17.89 -14.42
C GLU A 346 -4.56 -16.93 -14.86
N LEU A 347 -4.74 -15.62 -14.67
CA LEU A 347 -3.74 -14.60 -14.98
C LEU A 347 -2.46 -14.77 -14.17
N ALA A 348 -2.58 -14.97 -12.86
CA ALA A 348 -1.42 -15.22 -11.99
C ALA A 348 -0.64 -16.45 -12.46
N HIS A 349 -1.34 -17.55 -12.76
CA HIS A 349 -0.71 -18.77 -13.26
C HIS A 349 -0.02 -18.56 -14.62
N GLN A 350 -0.65 -17.86 -15.57
CA GLN A 350 -0.07 -17.53 -16.88
C GLN A 350 1.22 -16.73 -16.76
N GLN A 351 1.31 -15.86 -15.74
CA GLN A 351 2.48 -15.04 -15.46
C GLN A 351 3.53 -15.74 -14.57
N GLY A 352 3.26 -16.98 -14.13
CA GLY A 352 4.13 -17.72 -13.22
C GLY A 352 4.21 -17.11 -11.81
N LEU A 353 3.16 -16.40 -11.36
CA LEU A 353 3.10 -15.70 -10.10
C LEU A 353 2.32 -16.48 -9.04
N SER A 354 2.71 -16.36 -7.78
CA SER A 354 1.87 -16.75 -6.66
C SER A 354 0.81 -15.66 -6.39
N LEU A 355 -0.29 -16.03 -5.72
CA LEU A 355 -1.33 -15.08 -5.34
C LEU A 355 -0.81 -13.98 -4.40
N ASP A 356 0.25 -14.24 -3.62
CA ASP A 356 0.92 -13.24 -2.79
C ASP A 356 1.53 -12.08 -3.60
N GLN A 357 1.80 -12.32 -4.88
CA GLN A 357 2.35 -11.33 -5.81
C GLN A 357 1.27 -10.57 -6.61
N VAL A 358 -0.01 -10.81 -6.29
CA VAL A 358 -1.16 -10.21 -6.97
C VAL A 358 -1.80 -9.15 -6.08
N ILE A 359 -2.22 -8.07 -6.73
CA ILE A 359 -3.05 -7.01 -6.15
C ILE A 359 -4.42 -7.08 -6.81
N ALA A 360 -5.49 -7.00 -6.02
CA ALA A 360 -6.86 -6.90 -6.52
C ALA A 360 -7.51 -5.64 -5.94
N VAL A 361 -8.17 -4.88 -6.80
CA VAL A 361 -8.83 -3.61 -6.45
C VAL A 361 -10.26 -3.64 -6.96
N GLY A 362 -11.21 -3.36 -6.09
CA GLY A 362 -12.63 -3.30 -6.43
C GLY A 362 -13.44 -2.59 -5.34
N ASP A 363 -14.71 -2.25 -5.62
CA ASP A 363 -15.59 -1.52 -4.71
C ASP A 363 -16.81 -2.34 -4.25
N GLY A 364 -17.18 -3.38 -5.02
CA GLY A 364 -18.41 -4.13 -4.87
C GLY A 364 -18.29 -5.45 -4.11
N ALA A 365 -19.43 -5.99 -3.68
CA ALA A 365 -19.49 -7.31 -3.05
C ALA A 365 -19.08 -8.44 -4.02
N ASN A 366 -19.31 -8.24 -5.32
CA ASN A 366 -18.86 -9.14 -6.39
C ASN A 366 -17.32 -9.16 -6.55
N ASP A 367 -16.58 -8.20 -5.98
CA ASP A 367 -15.12 -8.18 -6.01
C ASP A 367 -14.48 -8.92 -4.83
N LEU A 368 -15.25 -9.15 -3.75
CA LEU A 368 -14.75 -9.80 -2.55
C LEU A 368 -14.06 -11.14 -2.80
N PRO A 369 -14.57 -12.03 -3.69
CA PRO A 369 -13.85 -13.27 -4.00
C PRO A 369 -12.44 -13.04 -4.55
N MET A 370 -12.23 -12.10 -5.48
CA MET A 370 -10.90 -11.80 -6.01
C MET A 370 -10.04 -11.02 -5.01
N ILE A 371 -10.62 -10.06 -4.26
CA ILE A 371 -9.94 -9.28 -3.23
C ILE A 371 -9.41 -10.18 -2.11
N SER A 372 -10.18 -11.19 -1.71
CA SER A 372 -9.85 -12.07 -0.58
C SER A 372 -8.66 -12.98 -0.85
N ILE A 373 -8.47 -13.41 -2.10
CA ILE A 373 -7.40 -14.34 -2.51
C ILE A 373 -6.11 -13.65 -2.92
N ALA A 374 -6.15 -12.36 -3.23
CA ALA A 374 -4.97 -11.60 -3.59
C ALA A 374 -4.05 -11.35 -2.38
N GLY A 375 -2.74 -11.30 -2.61
CA GLY A 375 -1.75 -10.93 -1.60
C GLY A 375 -1.97 -9.52 -1.05
N LEU A 376 -2.50 -8.62 -1.89
CA LEU A 376 -3.00 -7.30 -1.49
C LEU A 376 -4.38 -7.06 -2.11
N GLY A 377 -5.43 -7.29 -1.34
CA GLY A 377 -6.80 -6.97 -1.72
C GLY A 377 -7.22 -5.61 -1.16
N ILE A 378 -7.72 -4.74 -2.01
CA ILE A 378 -8.07 -3.35 -1.68
C ILE A 378 -9.53 -3.07 -2.04
N ALA A 379 -10.32 -2.67 -1.05
CA ALA A 379 -11.65 -2.11 -1.25
C ALA A 379 -11.52 -0.59 -1.51
N PHE A 380 -11.74 -0.16 -2.76
CA PHE A 380 -11.62 1.23 -3.17
C PHE A 380 -12.97 1.93 -3.13
N ARG A 381 -13.10 3.01 -2.33
CA ARG A 381 -14.35 3.80 -2.15
C ARG A 381 -15.60 2.93 -1.95
N ALA A 382 -15.38 1.75 -1.37
CA ALA A 382 -16.36 0.69 -1.25
C ALA A 382 -17.42 0.97 -0.19
N LYS A 383 -18.53 0.24 -0.29
CA LYS A 383 -19.60 0.28 0.71
C LYS A 383 -19.12 -0.30 2.05
N PRO A 384 -19.73 0.08 3.19
CA PRO A 384 -19.28 -0.34 4.53
C PRO A 384 -19.12 -1.86 4.69
N VAL A 385 -20.04 -2.65 4.12
CA VAL A 385 -20.00 -4.13 4.16
C VAL A 385 -18.76 -4.67 3.44
N VAL A 386 -18.39 -4.10 2.30
CA VAL A 386 -17.22 -4.50 1.53
C VAL A 386 -15.94 -4.10 2.25
N LYS A 387 -15.88 -2.87 2.80
CA LYS A 387 -14.75 -2.40 3.61
C LYS A 387 -14.49 -3.30 4.83
N ALA A 388 -15.54 -3.72 5.52
CA ALA A 388 -15.43 -4.60 6.68
C ALA A 388 -14.89 -6.00 6.32
N SER A 389 -15.16 -6.47 5.11
CA SER A 389 -14.75 -7.79 4.62
C SER A 389 -13.36 -7.78 3.96
N ALA A 390 -12.93 -6.67 3.39
CA ALA A 390 -11.62 -6.52 2.77
C ALA A 390 -10.51 -6.34 3.81
N LYS A 391 -9.28 -6.78 3.47
CA LYS A 391 -8.12 -6.58 4.35
C LYS A 391 -7.66 -5.13 4.38
N GLN A 392 -7.79 -4.41 3.27
CA GLN A 392 -7.38 -3.01 3.11
C GLN A 392 -8.51 -2.20 2.48
N SER A 393 -8.57 -0.91 2.79
CA SER A 393 -9.55 0.01 2.23
C SER A 393 -8.90 1.36 1.95
N ILE A 394 -9.23 1.94 0.79
CA ILE A 394 -8.90 3.33 0.40
C ILE A 394 -10.21 4.03 0.07
N SER A 395 -10.49 5.15 0.73
CA SER A 395 -11.76 5.87 0.58
C SER A 395 -11.60 7.38 0.44
N ASN A 396 -10.54 7.94 1.05
CA ASN A 396 -10.35 9.38 1.19
C ASN A 396 -9.34 9.96 0.18
N VAL A 397 -8.51 9.09 -0.40
CA VAL A 397 -7.52 9.47 -1.42
C VAL A 397 -7.84 8.82 -2.77
N GLY A 398 -7.09 9.15 -3.82
CA GLY A 398 -7.22 8.55 -5.15
C GLY A 398 -6.62 7.15 -5.24
N LEU A 399 -6.82 6.49 -6.39
CA LEU A 399 -6.25 5.17 -6.68
C LEU A 399 -4.72 5.16 -6.63
N ASP A 400 -4.07 6.26 -6.94
CA ASP A 400 -2.62 6.44 -6.85
C ASP A 400 -2.07 6.27 -5.42
N GLY A 401 -2.92 6.38 -4.38
CA GLY A 401 -2.59 5.99 -3.00
C GLY A 401 -2.13 4.54 -2.86
N ILE A 402 -2.47 3.67 -3.81
CA ILE A 402 -2.00 2.28 -3.87
C ILE A 402 -0.46 2.20 -3.98
N LEU A 403 0.18 3.15 -4.66
CA LEU A 403 1.63 3.18 -4.78
C LEU A 403 2.34 3.25 -3.43
N TYR A 404 1.79 3.99 -2.47
CA TYR A 404 2.32 4.04 -1.11
C TYR A 404 2.12 2.71 -0.35
N LEU A 405 1.02 2.00 -0.59
CA LEU A 405 0.83 0.67 0.01
C LEU A 405 1.86 -0.34 -0.50
N LEU A 406 2.38 -0.12 -1.71
CA LEU A 406 3.49 -0.91 -2.28
C LEU A 406 4.86 -0.47 -1.74
N GLY A 407 4.91 0.63 -0.98
CA GLY A 407 6.13 1.15 -0.36
C GLY A 407 6.93 2.11 -1.24
N TYR A 408 6.35 2.59 -2.34
CA TYR A 408 6.98 3.62 -3.16
C TYR A 408 6.79 5.00 -2.52
N SER A 409 7.83 5.83 -2.59
CA SER A 409 7.75 7.24 -2.20
C SER A 409 7.56 8.12 -3.44
N ASP A 410 7.09 9.36 -3.24
CA ASP A 410 7.02 10.35 -4.32
C ASP A 410 8.38 10.55 -4.99
N LYS A 411 9.47 10.46 -4.22
CA LYS A 411 10.82 10.55 -4.75
C LYS A 411 11.15 9.42 -5.74
N ASP A 412 10.57 8.24 -5.53
CA ASP A 412 10.78 7.10 -6.42
C ASP A 412 9.94 7.25 -7.68
N ILE A 413 8.67 7.65 -7.52
CA ILE A 413 7.68 7.71 -8.60
C ILE A 413 7.92 8.92 -9.50
N ASN A 414 8.28 10.09 -8.95
CA ASN A 414 8.56 11.31 -9.72
C ASN A 414 9.73 11.15 -10.71
N LYS A 415 10.50 10.08 -10.63
CA LYS A 415 11.53 9.75 -11.62
C LYS A 415 10.98 9.01 -12.84
N LEU A 416 9.74 8.53 -12.77
CA LEU A 416 9.07 7.78 -13.84
C LEU A 416 8.28 8.72 -14.77
N HIS A 417 7.96 9.90 -14.28
CA HIS A 417 7.26 10.99 -14.98
C HIS A 417 8.25 12.11 -15.34
#